data_b216ff6d5e64c499ad664a4ff3e862eb
#
_entry.id   b216ff6d5e64c499ad664a4ff3e862eb
#
_cell.length_a   1.000
_cell.length_b   1.000
_cell.length_c   1.000
_cell.angle_alpha   90.00
_cell.angle_beta   90.00
_cell.angle_gamma   90.00
#
_symmetry.space_group_name_H-M   'P 1'
#
loop_
_entity.id
_entity.type
_entity.pdbx_description
1 polymer ?
#
loop_
_entity_poly.entity_id
_entity_poly.type
_entity_poly.pdbx_seq_one_letter_code
_entity_poly.pdbx_strand_id
1 'polypeptide(L)'
;MAVVQKIPTNCKELDKILDGGFSLGELGLIYGEAETAKTTLALQCAVNCAGMGYKTLFIDCDGTFSTRRLSQIAYGNFGKIAELIILARPTDFKEQMFVVDNLANYLTKGFGLVVIDTITSLYRVEIAEKPEKRFQLNRELNRQMAWLAQIARTQKIAVLVTSQVRSVFDEVLVNIEPVATRVLKFWADIIIAMKPTENPRIIKATVEKKQKMVQPVSCNLKIDETGLQEYPIR
;
A
#
# COMPACT_ATOMS: atom_id res chain seq x y z
N MET A 1 17.31 10.98 21.57
CA MET A 1 16.93 10.80 20.16
C MET A 1 15.66 10.00 20.12
N ALA A 2 14.57 10.50 19.53
CA ALA A 2 13.36 9.71 19.37
C ALA A 2 13.68 8.54 18.44
N VAL A 3 13.45 7.31 18.90
CA VAL A 3 13.57 6.11 18.07
C VAL A 3 12.55 6.27 16.94
N VAL A 4 13.02 6.32 15.70
CA VAL A 4 12.12 6.33 14.53
C VAL A 4 11.35 5.02 14.56
N GLN A 5 10.07 5.11 14.89
CA GLN A 5 9.22 3.96 14.98
C GLN A 5 8.79 3.55 13.58
N LYS A 6 9.00 2.29 13.23
CA LYS A 6 8.66 1.71 11.93
C LYS A 6 7.51 0.74 12.07
N ILE A 7 6.71 0.62 11.03
CA ILE A 7 5.64 -0.37 10.95
C ILE A 7 6.20 -1.58 10.21
N PRO A 8 6.42 -2.72 10.90
CA PRO A 8 6.97 -3.91 10.28
C PRO A 8 5.96 -4.56 9.32
N THR A 9 6.49 -5.23 8.30
CA THR A 9 5.66 -6.07 7.41
C THR A 9 5.41 -7.45 8.00
N ASN A 10 6.16 -7.83 9.02
CA ASN A 10 6.21 -9.18 9.61
C ASN A 10 6.77 -10.26 8.65
N CYS A 11 7.41 -9.83 7.56
CA CYS A 11 8.20 -10.69 6.68
C CYS A 11 9.67 -10.34 6.91
N LYS A 12 10.42 -11.19 7.59
CA LYS A 12 11.78 -10.88 8.08
C LYS A 12 12.72 -10.37 6.99
N GLU A 13 12.74 -11.04 5.83
CA GLU A 13 13.63 -10.61 4.73
C GLU A 13 13.19 -9.26 4.15
N LEU A 14 11.88 -9.03 4.00
CA LEU A 14 11.38 -7.73 3.54
C LEU A 14 11.65 -6.64 4.58
N ASP A 15 11.43 -6.92 5.87
CA ASP A 15 11.74 -5.99 6.96
C ASP A 15 13.23 -5.68 7.03
N LYS A 16 14.12 -6.65 6.80
CA LYS A 16 15.55 -6.43 6.70
C LYS A 16 15.91 -5.50 5.54
N ILE A 17 15.30 -5.67 4.36
CA ILE A 17 15.49 -4.77 3.22
C ILE A 17 14.97 -3.37 3.55
N LEU A 18 13.87 -3.25 4.31
CA LEU A 18 13.26 -2.00 4.73
C LEU A 18 13.85 -1.41 6.05
N ASP A 19 14.93 -2.00 6.59
CA ASP A 19 15.52 -1.63 7.89
C ASP A 19 14.51 -1.66 9.05
N GLY A 20 13.59 -2.62 9.05
CA GLY A 20 12.57 -2.83 10.09
C GLY A 20 11.15 -2.45 9.69
N GLY A 21 10.88 -2.12 8.43
CA GLY A 21 9.54 -1.79 7.93
C GLY A 21 9.37 -0.38 7.41
N PHE A 22 8.12 0.08 7.30
CA PHE A 22 7.79 1.43 6.81
C PHE A 22 7.99 2.48 7.89
N SER A 23 8.76 3.51 7.61
CA SER A 23 9.03 4.60 8.56
C SER A 23 7.85 5.56 8.66
N LEU A 24 7.63 6.12 9.85
CA LEU A 24 6.70 7.22 9.99
C LEU A 24 7.24 8.46 9.25
N GLY A 25 6.37 9.13 8.52
CA GLY A 25 6.72 10.28 7.67
C GLY A 25 7.04 9.91 6.23
N GLU A 26 6.95 8.63 5.84
CA GLU A 26 7.20 8.15 4.48
C GLU A 26 5.92 7.69 3.78
N LEU A 27 5.91 7.86 2.45
CA LEU A 27 4.91 7.35 1.54
C LEU A 27 5.44 6.10 0.84
N GLY A 28 4.84 4.94 1.10
CA GLY A 28 5.12 3.67 0.45
C GLY A 28 4.16 3.38 -0.70
N LEU A 29 4.69 2.94 -1.84
CA LEU A 29 3.93 2.40 -2.97
C LEU A 29 4.17 0.89 -3.07
N ILE A 30 3.09 0.12 -3.02
CA ILE A 30 3.08 -1.32 -3.29
C ILE A 30 2.32 -1.54 -4.59
N TYR A 31 2.97 -2.05 -5.61
CA TYR A 31 2.32 -2.26 -6.89
C TYR A 31 2.59 -3.64 -7.48
N GLY A 32 1.71 -4.10 -8.36
CA GLY A 32 1.83 -5.40 -9.00
C GLY A 32 0.54 -5.81 -9.70
N GLU A 33 0.58 -6.93 -10.41
CA GLU A 33 -0.58 -7.52 -11.08
C GLU A 33 -1.70 -7.84 -10.08
N ALA A 34 -2.90 -8.15 -10.58
CA ALA A 34 -3.95 -8.74 -9.76
C ALA A 34 -3.40 -9.99 -9.03
N GLU A 35 -3.95 -10.29 -7.85
CA GLU A 35 -3.63 -11.50 -7.07
C GLU A 35 -2.18 -11.63 -6.58
N THR A 36 -1.38 -10.55 -6.63
CA THR A 36 0.00 -10.53 -6.10
C THR A 36 0.08 -10.16 -4.62
N ALA A 37 -1.00 -10.33 -3.87
CA ALA A 37 -1.07 -10.13 -2.41
C ALA A 37 -0.79 -8.70 -1.89
N LYS A 38 -0.97 -7.65 -2.71
CA LYS A 38 -0.81 -6.25 -2.29
C LYS A 38 -1.71 -5.90 -1.10
N THR A 39 -3.01 -6.19 -1.21
CA THR A 39 -4.01 -6.02 -0.14
C THR A 39 -3.62 -6.80 1.12
N THR A 40 -3.10 -8.04 0.96
CA THR A 40 -2.64 -8.84 2.10
C THR A 40 -1.48 -8.17 2.82
N LEU A 41 -0.49 -7.64 2.10
CA LEU A 41 0.64 -6.92 2.70
C LEU A 41 0.17 -5.64 3.41
N ALA A 42 -0.75 -4.89 2.79
CA ALA A 42 -1.32 -3.69 3.38
C ALA A 42 -2.12 -3.99 4.66
N LEU A 43 -2.94 -5.05 4.66
CA LEU A 43 -3.66 -5.55 5.85
C LEU A 43 -2.69 -5.99 6.94
N GLN A 44 -1.61 -6.67 6.59
CA GLN A 44 -0.59 -7.13 7.54
C GLN A 44 0.11 -5.94 8.21
N CYS A 45 0.44 -4.89 7.46
CA CYS A 45 0.95 -3.64 8.02
C CYS A 45 -0.08 -2.96 8.94
N ALA A 46 -1.37 -2.98 8.59
CA ALA A 46 -2.44 -2.44 9.42
C ALA A 46 -2.57 -3.21 10.76
N VAL A 47 -2.52 -4.55 10.71
CA VAL A 47 -2.50 -5.41 11.91
C VAL A 47 -1.29 -5.11 12.78
N ASN A 48 -0.10 -5.00 12.19
CA ASN A 48 1.13 -4.72 12.93
C ASN A 48 1.10 -3.32 13.57
N CYS A 49 0.60 -2.32 12.86
CA CYS A 49 0.39 -0.96 13.38
C CYS A 49 -0.56 -0.97 14.59
N ALA A 50 -1.68 -1.69 14.48
CA ALA A 50 -2.64 -1.85 15.57
C ALA A 50 -2.04 -2.64 16.75
N GLY A 51 -1.23 -3.67 16.47
CA GLY A 51 -0.48 -4.43 17.49
C GLY A 51 0.51 -3.58 18.28
N MET A 52 0.98 -2.48 17.71
CA MET A 52 1.81 -1.48 18.37
C MET A 52 1.00 -0.42 19.14
N GLY A 53 -0.33 -0.52 19.16
CA GLY A 53 -1.23 0.40 19.84
C GLY A 53 -1.61 1.65 19.03
N TYR A 54 -1.30 1.70 17.73
CA TYR A 54 -1.66 2.83 16.87
C TYR A 54 -2.89 2.52 16.03
N LYS A 55 -3.66 3.57 15.74
CA LYS A 55 -4.80 3.48 14.82
C LYS A 55 -4.32 3.45 13.37
N THR A 56 -5.06 2.72 12.55
CA THR A 56 -4.92 2.71 11.10
C THR A 56 -6.21 3.20 10.46
N LEU A 57 -6.11 4.14 9.51
CA LEU A 57 -7.21 4.44 8.59
C LEU A 57 -6.97 3.62 7.32
N PHE A 58 -7.88 2.68 7.03
CA PHE A 58 -7.85 1.85 5.83
C PHE A 58 -8.92 2.34 4.84
N ILE A 59 -8.49 2.87 3.70
CA ILE A 59 -9.37 3.37 2.64
C ILE A 59 -9.43 2.30 1.55
N ASP A 60 -10.56 1.59 1.49
CA ASP A 60 -10.82 0.47 0.59
C ASP A 60 -11.54 0.99 -0.66
N CYS A 61 -10.78 1.30 -1.71
CA CYS A 61 -11.30 1.80 -2.98
C CYS A 61 -11.71 0.69 -3.97
N ASP A 62 -11.30 -0.56 -3.70
CA ASP A 62 -11.64 -1.73 -4.53
C ASP A 62 -12.83 -2.52 -3.98
N GLY A 63 -13.27 -2.24 -2.75
CA GLY A 63 -14.28 -3.04 -2.06
C GLY A 63 -13.80 -4.44 -1.67
N THR A 64 -12.49 -4.64 -1.60
CA THR A 64 -11.87 -5.97 -1.38
C THR A 64 -11.45 -6.22 0.07
N PHE A 65 -11.64 -5.25 0.98
CA PHE A 65 -11.35 -5.43 2.40
C PHE A 65 -12.17 -6.59 2.98
N SER A 66 -11.48 -7.57 3.51
CA SER A 66 -12.09 -8.77 4.10
C SER A 66 -11.82 -8.86 5.59
N THR A 67 -12.89 -8.76 6.40
CA THR A 67 -12.83 -8.97 7.85
C THR A 67 -12.35 -10.38 8.19
N ARG A 68 -12.71 -11.38 7.36
CA ARG A 68 -12.20 -12.75 7.49
C ARG A 68 -10.69 -12.79 7.34
N ARG A 69 -10.15 -12.11 6.30
CA ARG A 69 -8.70 -12.06 6.08
C ARG A 69 -7.98 -11.31 7.20
N LEU A 70 -8.56 -10.21 7.65
CA LEU A 70 -8.06 -9.47 8.80
C LEU A 70 -8.00 -10.35 10.06
N SER A 71 -9.06 -11.11 10.35
CA SER A 71 -9.12 -12.04 11.49
C SER A 71 -8.05 -13.13 11.40
N GLN A 72 -7.81 -13.69 10.22
CA GLN A 72 -6.76 -14.68 9.99
C GLN A 72 -5.37 -14.12 10.28
N ILE A 73 -5.06 -12.90 9.78
CA ILE A 73 -3.77 -12.24 9.99
C ILE A 73 -3.59 -11.83 11.46
N ALA A 74 -4.65 -11.35 12.12
CA ALA A 74 -4.61 -10.86 13.49
C ALA A 74 -4.51 -11.98 14.54
N TYR A 75 -4.66 -13.22 14.16
CA TYR A 75 -4.58 -14.47 14.94
C TYR A 75 -4.70 -14.30 16.47
N GLY A 76 -5.87 -14.61 17.02
CA GLY A 76 -6.12 -14.56 18.47
C GLY A 76 -6.31 -13.17 19.09
N ASN A 77 -5.94 -12.10 18.41
CA ASN A 77 -6.05 -10.71 18.87
C ASN A 77 -7.04 -9.87 18.07
N PHE A 78 -7.90 -10.50 17.27
CA PHE A 78 -8.76 -9.80 16.32
C PHE A 78 -9.59 -8.68 16.94
N GLY A 79 -10.23 -8.90 18.10
CA GLY A 79 -11.07 -7.88 18.75
C GLY A 79 -10.29 -6.58 19.02
N LYS A 80 -9.14 -6.68 19.66
CA LYS A 80 -8.28 -5.51 19.99
C LYS A 80 -7.73 -4.83 18.73
N ILE A 81 -7.36 -5.63 17.73
CA ILE A 81 -6.83 -5.12 16.44
C ILE A 81 -7.92 -4.39 15.67
N ALA A 82 -9.12 -4.97 15.57
CA ALA A 82 -10.24 -4.41 14.83
C ALA A 82 -10.70 -3.05 15.36
N GLU A 83 -10.67 -2.83 16.68
CA GLU A 83 -10.98 -1.54 17.31
C GLU A 83 -10.05 -0.39 16.89
N LEU A 84 -8.84 -0.72 16.43
CA LEU A 84 -7.84 0.25 16.01
C LEU A 84 -7.79 0.42 14.49
N ILE A 85 -8.59 -0.31 13.71
CA ILE A 85 -8.64 -0.19 12.25
C ILE A 85 -9.97 0.46 11.85
N ILE A 86 -9.89 1.69 11.36
CA ILE A 86 -11.02 2.48 10.88
C ILE A 86 -11.10 2.29 9.37
N LEU A 87 -12.26 1.84 8.88
CA LEU A 87 -12.49 1.56 7.46
C LEU A 87 -13.29 2.69 6.83
N ALA A 88 -12.79 3.24 5.72
CA ALA A 88 -13.52 4.12 4.81
C ALA A 88 -13.65 3.43 3.44
N ARG A 89 -14.83 3.55 2.81
CA ARG A 89 -15.12 2.93 1.51
C ARG A 89 -15.71 3.96 0.56
N PRO A 90 -14.88 4.75 -0.13
CA PRO A 90 -15.38 5.60 -1.20
C PRO A 90 -15.92 4.72 -2.34
N THR A 91 -17.04 5.13 -2.93
CA THR A 91 -17.73 4.39 -3.99
C THR A 91 -17.41 4.92 -5.38
N ASP A 92 -16.85 6.13 -5.47
CA ASP A 92 -16.39 6.75 -6.69
C ASP A 92 -15.13 7.61 -6.47
N PHE A 93 -14.53 8.08 -7.56
CA PHE A 93 -13.30 8.87 -7.49
C PHE A 93 -13.50 10.23 -6.79
N LYS A 94 -14.71 10.79 -6.83
CA LYS A 94 -15.04 12.05 -6.15
C LYS A 94 -15.07 11.86 -4.63
N GLU A 95 -15.66 10.76 -4.16
CA GLU A 95 -15.62 10.40 -2.75
C GLU A 95 -14.20 10.09 -2.27
N GLN A 96 -13.38 9.41 -3.11
CA GLN A 96 -11.96 9.21 -2.80
C GLN A 96 -11.24 10.56 -2.63
N MET A 97 -11.46 11.52 -3.53
CA MET A 97 -10.92 12.88 -3.41
C MET A 97 -11.34 13.51 -2.08
N PHE A 98 -12.63 13.46 -1.75
CA PHE A 98 -13.16 14.04 -0.53
C PHE A 98 -12.52 13.44 0.72
N VAL A 99 -12.37 12.11 0.78
CA VAL A 99 -11.71 11.42 1.90
C VAL A 99 -10.25 11.86 2.01
N VAL A 100 -9.51 11.89 0.90
CA VAL A 100 -8.10 12.30 0.87
C VAL A 100 -7.91 13.76 1.28
N ASP A 101 -8.77 14.65 0.83
CA ASP A 101 -8.70 16.08 1.16
C ASP A 101 -8.96 16.35 2.64
N ASN A 102 -9.81 15.55 3.27
CA ASN A 102 -10.17 15.70 4.67
C ASN A 102 -9.32 14.83 5.62
N LEU A 103 -8.29 14.12 5.14
CA LEU A 103 -7.46 13.26 5.98
C LEU A 103 -6.91 13.97 7.22
N ALA A 104 -6.43 15.21 7.07
CA ALA A 104 -5.90 15.98 8.19
C ALA A 104 -6.91 16.18 9.33
N ASN A 105 -8.21 16.20 9.02
CA ASN A 105 -9.29 16.35 10.01
C ASN A 105 -9.61 15.05 10.71
N TYR A 106 -9.40 13.91 10.04
CA TYR A 106 -9.66 12.57 10.59
C TYR A 106 -8.49 12.02 11.41
N LEU A 107 -7.28 12.42 11.09
CA LEU A 107 -6.06 11.93 11.70
C LEU A 107 -5.78 12.64 13.04
N THR A 108 -6.41 12.15 14.09
CA THR A 108 -6.16 12.59 15.46
C THR A 108 -4.90 11.93 16.05
N LYS A 109 -4.51 12.32 17.28
CA LYS A 109 -3.41 11.62 17.99
C LYS A 109 -3.67 10.12 18.08
N GLY A 110 -2.63 9.33 17.87
CA GLY A 110 -2.69 7.86 17.96
C GLY A 110 -2.80 7.14 16.62
N PHE A 111 -2.94 7.86 15.48
CA PHE A 111 -2.78 7.23 14.17
C PHE A 111 -1.29 7.00 13.86
N GLY A 112 -0.97 5.80 13.34
CA GLY A 112 0.36 5.43 12.85
C GLY A 112 0.40 5.16 11.36
N LEU A 113 -0.75 4.80 10.76
CA LEU A 113 -0.82 4.33 9.38
C LEU A 113 -2.08 4.83 8.68
N VAL A 114 -1.92 5.22 7.41
CA VAL A 114 -3.01 5.34 6.43
C VAL A 114 -2.72 4.36 5.29
N VAL A 115 -3.71 3.58 4.90
CA VAL A 115 -3.67 2.67 3.74
C VAL A 115 -4.70 3.14 2.72
N ILE A 116 -4.36 3.17 1.43
CA ILE A 116 -5.31 3.37 0.32
C ILE A 116 -5.16 2.19 -0.64
N ASP A 117 -6.16 1.33 -0.68
CA ASP A 117 -6.13 0.06 -1.43
C ASP A 117 -7.33 -0.02 -2.39
N THR A 118 -7.15 0.18 -3.68
CA THR A 118 -6.02 0.73 -4.41
C THR A 118 -6.30 2.17 -4.84
N ILE A 119 -5.30 3.03 -4.78
CA ILE A 119 -5.47 4.46 -5.13
C ILE A 119 -5.87 4.68 -6.60
N THR A 120 -5.70 3.67 -7.43
CA THR A 120 -5.92 3.77 -8.88
C THR A 120 -7.20 3.11 -9.37
N SER A 121 -7.97 2.40 -8.57
CA SER A 121 -9.18 1.68 -9.03
C SER A 121 -10.28 2.64 -9.47
N LEU A 122 -10.73 3.49 -8.58
CA LEU A 122 -11.80 4.46 -8.86
C LEU A 122 -11.38 5.49 -9.92
N TYR A 123 -10.11 5.92 -9.90
CA TYR A 123 -9.52 6.73 -10.96
C TYR A 123 -9.60 6.07 -12.34
N ARG A 124 -9.38 4.75 -12.45
CA ARG A 124 -9.46 4.01 -13.71
C ARG A 124 -10.90 3.92 -14.22
N VAL A 125 -11.85 3.70 -13.32
CA VAL A 125 -13.28 3.69 -13.66
C VAL A 125 -13.68 5.06 -14.22
N GLU A 126 -13.33 6.14 -13.53
CA GLU A 126 -13.67 7.51 -13.96
C GLU A 126 -13.05 7.86 -15.33
N ILE A 127 -11.79 7.44 -15.60
CA ILE A 127 -11.17 7.64 -16.93
C ILE A 127 -11.87 6.82 -18.01
N ALA A 128 -12.30 5.60 -17.72
CA ALA A 128 -13.01 4.77 -18.69
C ALA A 128 -14.38 5.37 -19.07
N GLU A 129 -15.08 5.95 -18.09
CA GLU A 129 -16.36 6.61 -18.31
C GLU A 129 -16.24 8.00 -18.99
N LYS A 130 -15.15 8.74 -18.67
CA LYS A 130 -14.94 10.13 -19.10
C LYS A 130 -13.53 10.32 -19.68
N PRO A 131 -13.22 9.68 -20.81
CA PRO A 131 -11.85 9.70 -21.39
C PRO A 131 -11.40 11.13 -21.77
N GLU A 132 -12.32 12.03 -22.09
CA GLU A 132 -12.04 13.44 -22.36
C GLU A 132 -11.48 14.20 -21.15
N LYS A 133 -11.75 13.73 -19.93
CA LYS A 133 -11.26 14.32 -18.68
C LYS A 133 -9.93 13.74 -18.22
N ARG A 134 -9.30 12.85 -18.99
CA ARG A 134 -8.03 12.15 -18.60
C ARG A 134 -6.98 13.11 -18.05
N PHE A 135 -6.77 14.26 -18.67
CA PHE A 135 -5.77 15.21 -18.21
C PHE A 135 -6.11 15.79 -16.83
N GLN A 136 -7.37 16.11 -16.59
CA GLN A 136 -7.84 16.61 -15.29
C GLN A 136 -7.72 15.54 -14.20
N LEU A 137 -8.11 14.31 -14.52
CA LEU A 137 -8.02 13.16 -13.61
C LEU A 137 -6.56 12.80 -13.27
N ASN A 138 -5.65 12.89 -14.23
CA ASN A 138 -4.22 12.74 -13.98
C ASN A 138 -3.67 13.83 -13.04
N ARG A 139 -4.08 15.09 -13.23
CA ARG A 139 -3.71 16.19 -12.33
C ARG A 139 -4.24 15.95 -10.92
N GLU A 140 -5.46 15.46 -10.82
CA GLU A 140 -6.10 15.17 -9.55
C GLU A 140 -5.39 14.03 -8.81
N LEU A 141 -5.08 12.93 -9.49
CA LEU A 141 -4.29 11.84 -8.90
C LEU A 141 -2.91 12.33 -8.42
N ASN A 142 -2.26 13.18 -9.21
CA ASN A 142 -0.98 13.80 -8.80
C ASN A 142 -1.16 14.68 -7.55
N ARG A 143 -2.24 15.46 -7.46
CA ARG A 143 -2.57 16.28 -6.28
C ARG A 143 -2.79 15.42 -5.05
N GLN A 144 -3.54 14.33 -5.17
CA GLN A 144 -3.77 13.39 -4.08
C GLN A 144 -2.44 12.79 -3.57
N MET A 145 -1.58 12.32 -4.47
CA MET A 145 -0.27 11.76 -4.10
C MET A 145 0.63 12.79 -3.40
N ALA A 146 0.65 14.04 -3.90
CA ALA A 146 1.38 15.14 -3.27
C ALA A 146 0.87 15.40 -1.84
N TRP A 147 -0.45 15.44 -1.67
CA TRP A 147 -1.10 15.66 -0.38
C TRP A 147 -0.82 14.53 0.59
N LEU A 148 -0.90 13.28 0.14
CA LEU A 148 -0.56 12.10 0.95
C LEU A 148 0.89 12.12 1.43
N ALA A 149 1.84 12.47 0.55
CA ALA A 149 3.24 12.63 0.92
C ALA A 149 3.44 13.77 1.94
N GLN A 150 2.71 14.87 1.80
CA GLN A 150 2.74 15.96 2.77
C GLN A 150 2.16 15.53 4.12
N ILE A 151 1.00 14.85 4.14
CA ILE A 151 0.38 14.34 5.36
C ILE A 151 1.32 13.39 6.09
N ALA A 152 1.94 12.44 5.38
CA ALA A 152 2.91 11.53 5.98
C ALA A 152 3.97 12.31 6.76
N ARG A 153 4.58 13.32 6.14
CA ARG A 153 5.67 14.11 6.73
C ARG A 153 5.21 15.02 7.87
N THR A 154 4.06 15.68 7.73
CA THR A 154 3.57 16.65 8.71
C THR A 154 2.94 15.99 9.93
N GLN A 155 2.17 14.90 9.74
CA GLN A 155 1.51 14.15 10.81
C GLN A 155 2.43 13.09 11.44
N LYS A 156 3.61 12.83 10.85
CA LYS A 156 4.55 11.78 11.29
C LYS A 156 3.89 10.40 11.36
N ILE A 157 3.18 10.04 10.30
CA ILE A 157 2.55 8.73 10.12
C ILE A 157 3.10 8.06 8.86
N ALA A 158 3.00 6.74 8.76
CA ALA A 158 3.25 6.05 7.51
C ALA A 158 2.01 6.12 6.61
N VAL A 159 2.23 6.31 5.31
CA VAL A 159 1.17 6.22 4.30
C VAL A 159 1.53 5.12 3.32
N LEU A 160 0.65 4.15 3.12
CA LEU A 160 0.80 3.08 2.13
C LEU A 160 -0.27 3.23 1.07
N VAL A 161 0.14 3.29 -0.19
CA VAL A 161 -0.78 3.21 -1.33
C VAL A 161 -0.49 1.94 -2.10
N THR A 162 -1.54 1.23 -2.49
CA THR A 162 -1.40 0.12 -3.42
C THR A 162 -1.84 0.55 -4.82
N SER A 163 -1.30 -0.09 -5.84
CA SER A 163 -1.68 0.15 -7.23
C SER A 163 -1.64 -1.13 -8.04
N GLN A 164 -2.69 -1.34 -8.83
CA GLN A 164 -2.73 -2.41 -9.79
C GLN A 164 -1.99 -2.00 -11.07
N VAL A 165 -1.14 -2.87 -11.58
CA VAL A 165 -0.49 -2.66 -12.89
C VAL A 165 -1.43 -3.02 -14.03
N ARG A 166 -1.20 -2.39 -15.17
CA ARG A 166 -1.78 -2.76 -16.45
C ARG A 166 -0.75 -3.61 -17.20
N SER A 167 -1.10 -4.82 -17.59
CA SER A 167 -0.31 -5.55 -18.57
C SER A 167 -0.49 -4.83 -19.92
N VAL A 168 0.57 -4.23 -20.43
CA VAL A 168 0.61 -3.80 -21.82
C VAL A 168 1.01 -5.04 -22.60
N PHE A 169 0.08 -5.60 -23.35
CA PHE A 169 0.38 -6.63 -24.35
C PHE A 169 1.11 -5.94 -25.53
N ASP A 170 2.37 -5.66 -25.35
CA ASP A 170 3.29 -5.38 -26.47
C ASP A 170 4.15 -6.63 -26.64
N GLU A 171 4.15 -7.17 -27.86
CA GLU A 171 4.65 -8.50 -28.22
C GLU A 171 6.16 -8.73 -27.98
N VAL A 172 6.92 -7.75 -27.48
CA VAL A 172 8.39 -7.86 -27.35
C VAL A 172 8.93 -7.61 -25.95
N LEU A 173 8.25 -6.85 -25.08
CA LEU A 173 8.69 -6.61 -23.70
C LEU A 173 7.48 -6.35 -22.79
N VAL A 174 7.12 -7.33 -21.99
CA VAL A 174 6.09 -7.18 -20.95
C VAL A 174 6.67 -6.39 -19.78
N ASN A 175 6.78 -5.08 -19.94
CA ASN A 175 7.05 -4.17 -18.84
C ASN A 175 5.73 -3.87 -18.13
N ILE A 176 5.54 -4.50 -16.97
CA ILE A 176 4.39 -4.27 -16.10
C ILE A 176 4.67 -3.02 -15.29
N GLU A 177 3.97 -1.94 -15.59
CA GLU A 177 4.10 -0.68 -14.87
C GLU A 177 2.81 -0.28 -14.13
N PRO A 178 2.89 0.46 -13.00
CA PRO A 178 1.69 0.97 -12.32
C PRO A 178 0.91 1.92 -13.25
N VAL A 179 -0.43 1.90 -13.13
CA VAL A 179 -1.26 2.95 -13.74
C VAL A 179 -0.82 4.30 -13.19
N ALA A 180 -0.68 5.29 -14.10
CA ALA A 180 -0.11 6.60 -13.76
C ALA A 180 1.29 6.52 -13.11
N THR A 181 2.10 5.55 -13.56
CA THR A 181 3.42 5.16 -13.02
C THR A 181 4.30 6.33 -12.61
N ARG A 182 4.45 7.33 -13.49
CA ARG A 182 5.33 8.47 -13.22
C ARG A 182 4.89 9.23 -11.98
N VAL A 183 3.58 9.44 -11.82
CA VAL A 183 3.01 10.17 -10.67
C VAL A 183 3.24 9.40 -9.38
N LEU A 184 2.89 8.11 -9.36
CA LEU A 184 3.00 7.28 -8.16
C LEU A 184 4.45 7.11 -7.73
N LYS A 185 5.35 6.75 -8.66
CA LYS A 185 6.78 6.56 -8.37
C LYS A 185 7.49 7.86 -7.98
N PHE A 186 7.06 9.00 -8.51
CA PHE A 186 7.63 10.30 -8.18
C PHE A 186 7.47 10.63 -6.69
N TRP A 187 6.24 10.48 -6.16
CA TRP A 187 5.92 10.85 -4.79
C TRP A 187 6.31 9.82 -3.74
N ALA A 188 6.42 8.54 -4.11
CA ALA A 188 6.75 7.48 -3.17
C ALA A 188 8.20 7.56 -2.68
N ASP A 189 8.39 7.46 -1.37
CA ASP A 189 9.70 7.34 -0.73
C ASP A 189 10.20 5.88 -0.78
N ILE A 190 9.27 4.91 -0.66
CA ILE A 190 9.50 3.47 -0.79
C ILE A 190 8.67 2.93 -1.94
N ILE A 191 9.26 2.08 -2.79
CA ILE A 191 8.56 1.42 -3.90
C ILE A 191 8.81 -0.08 -3.83
N ILE A 192 7.73 -0.86 -3.75
CA ILE A 192 7.76 -2.32 -3.76
C ILE A 192 6.97 -2.84 -4.95
N ALA A 193 7.63 -3.55 -5.86
CA ALA A 193 7.01 -4.28 -6.94
C ALA A 193 6.70 -5.71 -6.49
N MET A 194 5.46 -6.17 -6.64
CA MET A 194 5.04 -7.53 -6.34
C MET A 194 4.69 -8.27 -7.63
N LYS A 195 5.40 -9.36 -7.89
CA LYS A 195 5.25 -10.16 -9.11
C LYS A 195 4.89 -11.61 -8.77
N PRO A 196 4.04 -12.28 -9.57
CA PRO A 196 3.80 -13.70 -9.41
C PRO A 196 5.08 -14.48 -9.73
N THR A 197 5.16 -15.71 -9.23
CA THR A 197 6.18 -16.69 -9.63
C THR A 197 5.48 -17.89 -10.26
N GLU A 198 6.23 -18.89 -10.72
CA GLU A 198 5.66 -20.15 -11.22
C GLU A 198 4.79 -20.85 -10.17
N ASN A 199 5.10 -20.66 -8.89
CA ASN A 199 4.28 -21.16 -7.80
C ASN A 199 3.28 -20.08 -7.36
N PRO A 200 1.95 -20.27 -7.51
CA PRO A 200 0.94 -19.26 -7.19
C PRO A 200 0.90 -18.86 -5.70
N ARG A 201 1.52 -19.67 -4.82
CA ARG A 201 1.63 -19.33 -3.39
C ARG A 201 2.88 -18.51 -3.05
N ILE A 202 3.74 -18.25 -4.04
CA ILE A 202 5.00 -17.52 -3.83
C ILE A 202 4.96 -16.25 -4.67
N ILE A 203 5.20 -15.12 -4.01
CA ILE A 203 5.27 -13.81 -4.65
C ILE A 203 6.70 -13.30 -4.51
N LYS A 204 7.25 -12.80 -5.61
CA LYS A 204 8.52 -12.09 -5.60
C LYS A 204 8.25 -10.62 -5.27
N ALA A 205 8.74 -10.15 -4.13
CA ALA A 205 8.72 -8.75 -3.73
C ALA A 205 10.09 -8.12 -4.05
N THR A 206 10.09 -7.04 -4.82
CA THR A 206 11.30 -6.28 -5.17
C THR A 206 11.16 -4.87 -4.63
N VAL A 207 12.01 -4.48 -3.70
CA VAL A 207 12.14 -3.08 -3.28
C VAL A 207 12.95 -2.38 -4.35
N GLU A 208 12.30 -1.50 -5.11
CA GLU A 208 12.91 -0.75 -6.23
C GLU A 208 13.48 0.60 -5.79
N LYS A 209 12.90 1.18 -4.75
CA LYS A 209 13.30 2.48 -4.21
C LYS A 209 13.18 2.50 -2.70
N LYS A 210 14.19 3.00 -2.06
CA LYS A 210 14.24 3.36 -0.64
C LYS A 210 15.40 4.33 -0.44
N GLN A 211 15.34 5.16 0.60
CA GLN A 211 16.44 6.09 0.93
C GLN A 211 17.78 5.34 1.07
N LYS A 212 18.84 5.86 0.46
CA LYS A 212 20.19 5.27 0.43
C LYS A 212 20.33 3.93 -0.28
N MET A 213 19.29 3.44 -0.96
CA MET A 213 19.39 2.23 -1.75
C MET A 213 20.10 2.50 -3.07
N VAL A 214 21.09 1.66 -3.41
CA VAL A 214 21.90 1.81 -4.63
C VAL A 214 21.30 0.99 -5.79
N GLN A 215 20.73 -0.17 -5.49
CA GLN A 215 20.14 -1.07 -6.48
C GLN A 215 18.93 -1.81 -5.91
N PRO A 216 17.97 -2.23 -6.75
CA PRO A 216 16.83 -3.02 -6.31
C PRO A 216 17.23 -4.32 -5.62
N VAL A 217 16.51 -4.67 -4.54
CA VAL A 217 16.70 -5.91 -3.79
C VAL A 217 15.40 -6.68 -3.75
N SER A 218 15.46 -7.98 -3.96
CA SER A 218 14.27 -8.85 -3.99
C SER A 218 14.30 -9.90 -2.90
N CYS A 219 13.11 -10.28 -2.43
CA CYS A 219 12.90 -11.47 -1.62
C CYS A 219 11.65 -12.21 -2.11
N ASN A 220 11.52 -13.49 -1.74
CA ASN A 220 10.33 -14.28 -2.01
C ASN A 220 9.47 -14.36 -0.76
N LEU A 221 8.16 -14.18 -0.93
CA LEU A 221 7.16 -14.24 0.13
C LEU A 221 6.17 -15.35 -0.18
N LYS A 222 5.83 -16.15 0.82
CA LYS A 222 4.79 -17.18 0.72
C LYS A 222 3.47 -16.62 1.24
N ILE A 223 2.40 -16.84 0.49
CA ILE A 223 1.03 -16.54 0.92
C ILE A 223 0.46 -17.74 1.64
N ASP A 224 -0.04 -17.54 2.86
CA ASP A 224 -0.81 -18.56 3.58
C ASP A 224 -2.03 -17.95 4.32
N GLU A 225 -2.67 -18.72 5.19
CA GLU A 225 -3.84 -18.28 5.93
C GLU A 225 -3.54 -17.12 6.88
N THR A 226 -2.33 -17.05 7.43
CA THR A 226 -1.90 -16.03 8.39
C THR A 226 -1.31 -14.77 7.74
N GLY A 227 -1.25 -14.73 6.43
CA GLY A 227 -0.74 -13.57 5.67
C GLY A 227 0.40 -13.93 4.73
N LEU A 228 1.34 -13.00 4.62
CA LEU A 228 2.60 -13.18 3.91
C LEU A 228 3.69 -13.54 4.91
N GLN A 229 4.47 -14.54 4.56
CA GLN A 229 5.62 -14.99 5.33
C GLN A 229 6.86 -15.05 4.46
N GLU A 230 8.03 -15.08 5.07
CA GLU A 230 9.27 -15.30 4.35
C GLU A 230 9.27 -16.68 3.66
N TYR A 231 9.82 -16.73 2.45
CA TYR A 231 10.11 -17.96 1.76
C TYR A 231 11.61 -18.04 1.50
N PRO A 232 12.36 -18.87 2.27
CA PRO A 232 13.79 -18.95 2.12
C PRO A 232 14.14 -19.49 0.71
N ILE A 233 14.98 -18.77 0.00
CA ILE A 233 15.60 -19.27 -1.23
C ILE A 233 16.59 -20.36 -0.79
N ARG A 234 16.31 -21.61 -1.15
CA ARG A 234 17.24 -22.73 -0.98
C ARG A 234 18.30 -22.69 -2.05
#